data_e5f8d7cf9718d88c1c07ad69c92da3d9
#
_entry.id   e5f8d7cf9718d88c1c07ad69c92da3d9
#
_cell.length_a   1.000
_cell.length_b   1.000
_cell.length_c   1.000
_cell.angle_alpha   90.00
_cell.angle_beta   90.00
_cell.angle_gamma   90.00
#
_symmetry.space_group_name_H-M   'P 1'
#
loop_
_entity.id
_entity.type
_entity.pdbx_description
1 polymer ?
#
loop_
_entity_poly.entity_id
_entity_poly.type
_entity_poly.pdbx_seq_one_letter_code
_entity_poly.pdbx_strand_id
1 'polypeptide(L)'
;NEYKQIEASVQQPQIGTKQYPITDYGAKTTATAAQNQKAINKAISTASRKGGGQVIIPAGTWKTGAITLQSKVNLVVEEGATLQFVFDTDLYPLVKTSWEGIGCWNYQPCIYANGATDIAITGKGTINGGGSNDTWWKMCGKDRFGYVEGETKEAQNLGSRARLLRYAEDGVEWDERKFGKGQGLRPQLINFLYCDRILIKDVKLYDSPFWVIHPLLSKNITVDGVYIWNEGPNGDGCDPEGCENVLIQNCVFHTGDDCIAIKSGRNNDGR
;
A
#
# COMPACT_ATOMS: atom_id res chain seq x y z
N ASN A 1 10.89 -24.70 21.53
CA ASN A 1 9.52 -24.49 21.08
C ASN A 1 9.56 -24.01 19.62
N GLU A 2 8.97 -24.78 18.72
CA GLU A 2 8.97 -24.55 17.26
C GLU A 2 8.49 -23.12 16.90
N TYR A 3 7.44 -22.63 17.57
CA TYR A 3 6.94 -21.28 17.40
C TYR A 3 8.04 -20.21 17.60
N LYS A 4 8.81 -20.30 18.69
CA LYS A 4 9.91 -19.36 18.95
C LYS A 4 11.03 -19.42 17.91
N GLN A 5 11.24 -20.58 17.29
CA GLN A 5 12.21 -20.73 16.21
C GLN A 5 11.71 -20.05 14.93
N ILE A 6 10.43 -20.23 14.60
CA ILE A 6 9.79 -19.56 13.46
C ILE A 6 9.79 -18.04 13.68
N GLU A 7 9.35 -17.56 14.84
CA GLU A 7 9.37 -16.13 15.19
C GLU A 7 10.77 -15.53 15.03
N ALA A 8 11.80 -16.22 15.56
CA ALA A 8 13.19 -15.77 15.46
C ALA A 8 13.76 -15.83 14.03
N SER A 9 13.14 -16.56 13.12
CA SER A 9 13.58 -16.64 11.72
C SER A 9 13.22 -15.40 10.90
N VAL A 10 12.23 -14.61 11.34
CA VAL A 10 11.80 -13.39 10.66
C VAL A 10 12.82 -12.28 10.91
N GLN A 11 13.56 -11.95 9.88
CA GLN A 11 14.61 -10.94 9.98
C GLN A 11 14.02 -9.53 10.02
N GLN A 12 14.54 -8.70 10.93
CA GLN A 12 14.12 -7.31 11.07
C GLN A 12 14.95 -6.38 10.18
N PRO A 13 14.38 -5.27 9.68
CA PRO A 13 15.11 -4.31 8.88
C PRO A 13 16.23 -3.62 9.68
N GLN A 14 17.34 -3.34 9.00
CA GLN A 14 18.48 -2.61 9.53
C GLN A 14 18.48 -1.19 8.94
N ILE A 15 17.98 -0.22 9.70
CA ILE A 15 17.78 1.16 9.26
C ILE A 15 18.49 2.12 10.21
N GLY A 16 19.22 3.08 9.64
CA GLY A 16 19.92 4.11 10.40
C GLY A 16 18.96 5.03 11.18
N THR A 17 19.50 5.75 12.16
CA THR A 17 18.74 6.64 13.05
C THR A 17 18.69 8.10 12.58
N LYS A 18 19.39 8.45 11.50
CA LYS A 18 19.40 9.81 10.96
C LYS A 18 18.01 10.22 10.52
N GLN A 19 17.58 11.41 10.93
CA GLN A 19 16.26 11.92 10.64
C GLN A 19 16.25 12.81 9.38
N TYR A 20 15.14 12.72 8.65
CA TYR A 20 14.84 13.48 7.44
C TYR A 20 13.39 13.97 7.52
N PRO A 21 13.11 15.07 8.27
CA PRO A 21 11.75 15.61 8.37
C PRO A 21 11.27 16.08 7.00
N ILE A 22 10.02 15.73 6.63
CA ILE A 22 9.47 16.12 5.32
C ILE A 22 9.38 17.63 5.13
N THR A 23 9.29 18.38 6.22
CA THR A 23 9.28 19.85 6.24
C THR A 23 10.56 20.46 5.67
N ASP A 24 11.71 19.80 5.86
CA ASP A 24 13.00 20.23 5.32
C ASP A 24 13.07 20.07 3.78
N TYR A 25 12.11 19.35 3.21
CA TYR A 25 11.99 19.10 1.77
C TYR A 25 10.86 19.89 1.12
N GLY A 26 10.19 20.75 1.90
CA GLY A 26 9.17 21.67 1.41
C GLY A 26 7.73 21.19 1.64
N ALA A 27 7.50 20.11 2.40
CA ALA A 27 6.16 19.72 2.79
C ALA A 27 5.55 20.74 3.75
N LYS A 28 4.24 21.00 3.58
CA LYS A 28 3.45 21.91 4.44
C LYS A 28 2.05 21.36 4.59
N THR A 29 1.44 21.53 5.75
CA THR A 29 0.04 21.12 5.98
C THR A 29 -0.95 21.89 5.09
N THR A 30 -0.55 23.09 4.62
CA THR A 30 -1.32 23.95 3.71
C THR A 30 -1.00 23.74 2.23
N ALA A 31 -0.01 22.91 1.89
CA ALA A 31 0.38 22.66 0.51
C ALA A 31 -0.62 21.71 -0.20
N THR A 32 -0.58 21.72 -1.53
CA THR A 32 -1.34 20.76 -2.33
C THR A 32 -0.80 19.34 -2.14
N ALA A 33 -1.64 18.33 -2.41
CA ALA A 33 -1.22 16.93 -2.34
C ALA A 33 -0.02 16.65 -3.27
N ALA A 34 0.00 17.20 -4.47
CA ALA A 34 1.11 17.06 -5.42
C ALA A 34 2.44 17.65 -4.88
N GLN A 35 2.37 18.80 -4.21
CA GLN A 35 3.56 19.41 -3.60
C GLN A 35 4.11 18.57 -2.45
N ASN A 36 3.23 18.09 -1.56
CA ASN A 36 3.63 17.22 -0.46
C ASN A 36 4.13 15.86 -0.96
N GLN A 37 3.48 15.25 -1.95
CA GLN A 37 3.96 14.02 -2.59
C GLN A 37 5.40 14.17 -3.08
N LYS A 38 5.69 15.25 -3.78
CA LYS A 38 7.05 15.55 -4.27
C LYS A 38 8.05 15.71 -3.11
N ALA A 39 7.68 16.43 -2.06
CA ALA A 39 8.53 16.67 -0.88
C ALA A 39 8.80 15.36 -0.13
N ILE A 40 7.78 14.54 0.12
CA ILE A 40 7.91 13.27 0.82
C ILE A 40 8.79 12.30 0.01
N ASN A 41 8.52 12.12 -1.28
CA ASN A 41 9.34 11.26 -2.13
C ASN A 41 10.81 11.76 -2.24
N LYS A 42 11.04 13.08 -2.20
CA LYS A 42 12.38 13.66 -2.14
C LYS A 42 13.10 13.34 -0.83
N ALA A 43 12.40 13.42 0.31
CA ALA A 43 12.95 13.03 1.61
C ALA A 43 13.35 11.56 1.61
N ILE A 44 12.46 10.67 1.14
CA ILE A 44 12.71 9.22 1.04
C ILE A 44 13.92 8.92 0.16
N SER A 45 13.97 9.47 -1.05
CA SER A 45 15.08 9.23 -1.98
C SER A 45 16.41 9.80 -1.45
N THR A 46 16.36 10.91 -0.71
CA THR A 46 17.56 11.48 -0.09
C THR A 46 18.05 10.61 1.05
N ALA A 47 17.15 10.14 1.92
CA ALA A 47 17.50 9.24 3.02
C ALA A 47 18.14 7.96 2.49
N SER A 48 17.51 7.29 1.52
CA SER A 48 18.02 6.05 0.93
C SER A 48 19.42 6.23 0.32
N ARG A 49 19.63 7.27 -0.50
CA ARG A 49 20.93 7.55 -1.14
C ARG A 49 22.04 7.90 -0.14
N LYS A 50 21.69 8.41 1.03
CA LYS A 50 22.64 8.77 2.11
C LYS A 50 22.86 7.63 3.11
N GLY A 51 22.50 6.40 2.75
CA GLY A 51 22.74 5.21 3.57
C GLY A 51 21.57 4.81 4.46
N GLY A 52 20.43 5.51 4.35
CA GLY A 52 19.20 5.20 5.07
C GLY A 52 18.90 6.13 6.23
N GLY A 53 17.72 5.94 6.83
CA GLY A 53 17.28 6.69 8.00
C GLY A 53 15.77 6.81 8.15
N GLN A 54 15.38 7.72 9.01
CA GLN A 54 14.00 7.95 9.45
C GLN A 54 13.43 9.16 8.69
N VAL A 55 12.48 8.93 7.80
CA VAL A 55 11.72 10.02 7.15
C VAL A 55 10.55 10.36 8.06
N ILE A 56 10.54 11.56 8.62
CA ILE A 56 9.61 11.95 9.67
C ILE A 56 8.42 12.70 9.08
N ILE A 57 7.23 12.19 9.34
CA ILE A 57 5.95 12.86 9.13
C ILE A 57 5.51 13.41 10.50
N PRO A 58 5.71 14.71 10.78
CA PRO A 58 5.40 15.26 12.09
C PRO A 58 3.89 15.45 12.29
N ALA A 59 3.47 15.75 13.53
CA ALA A 59 2.07 16.02 13.86
C ALA A 59 1.43 17.04 12.89
N GLY A 60 0.18 16.80 12.53
CA GLY A 60 -0.58 17.59 11.54
C GLY A 60 -1.19 16.71 10.45
N THR A 61 -1.99 17.31 9.57
CA THR A 61 -2.61 16.62 8.42
C THR A 61 -1.86 16.94 7.14
N TRP A 62 -1.32 15.89 6.50
CA TRP A 62 -0.47 15.97 5.32
C TRP A 62 -1.19 15.32 4.13
N LYS A 63 -1.82 16.13 3.28
CA LYS A 63 -2.43 15.64 2.04
C LYS A 63 -1.36 15.24 1.05
N THR A 64 -1.49 14.07 0.42
CA THR A 64 -0.50 13.53 -0.52
C THR A 64 -1.15 12.63 -1.58
N GLY A 65 -0.43 12.41 -2.68
CA GLY A 65 -0.64 11.27 -3.59
C GLY A 65 0.30 10.12 -3.25
N ALA A 66 0.48 9.19 -4.19
CA ALA A 66 1.27 7.98 -3.99
C ALA A 66 2.73 8.24 -3.57
N ILE A 67 3.23 7.44 -2.63
CA ILE A 67 4.58 7.52 -2.06
C ILE A 67 5.34 6.24 -2.40
N THR A 68 6.61 6.37 -2.76
CA THR A 68 7.50 5.23 -3.04
C THR A 68 8.58 5.11 -1.97
N LEU A 69 8.52 4.05 -1.16
CA LEU A 69 9.60 3.71 -0.24
C LEU A 69 10.81 3.15 -0.99
N GLN A 70 11.98 3.41 -0.46
CA GLN A 70 13.26 2.93 -0.97
C GLN A 70 14.05 2.25 0.15
N SER A 71 15.04 1.44 -0.24
CA SER A 71 15.84 0.65 0.69
C SER A 71 16.43 1.49 1.83
N LYS A 72 16.45 0.90 3.03
CA LYS A 72 16.99 1.47 4.27
C LYS A 72 16.25 2.68 4.79
N VAL A 73 14.95 2.84 4.45
CA VAL A 73 14.11 3.95 4.90
C VAL A 73 13.00 3.46 5.81
N ASN A 74 12.85 4.11 6.96
CA ASN A 74 11.69 4.03 7.81
C ASN A 74 10.84 5.31 7.63
N LEU A 75 9.60 5.15 7.18
CA LEU A 75 8.60 6.22 7.19
C LEU A 75 7.97 6.27 8.57
N VAL A 76 8.33 7.29 9.35
CA VAL A 76 7.83 7.48 10.71
C VAL A 76 6.64 8.44 10.70
N VAL A 77 5.46 7.92 10.97
CA VAL A 77 4.24 8.74 11.11
C VAL A 77 4.05 9.03 12.60
N GLU A 78 4.41 10.23 13.03
CA GLU A 78 4.42 10.58 14.45
C GLU A 78 3.00 10.61 15.05
N GLU A 79 2.91 10.50 16.37
CA GLU A 79 1.66 10.68 17.09
C GLU A 79 1.07 12.08 16.80
N GLY A 80 -0.23 12.13 16.48
CA GLY A 80 -0.88 13.37 16.01
C GLY A 80 -0.69 13.68 14.52
N ALA A 81 0.12 12.91 13.79
CA ALA A 81 0.20 13.01 12.34
C ALA A 81 -0.92 12.22 11.65
N THR A 82 -1.47 12.79 10.60
CA THR A 82 -2.33 12.09 9.63
C THR A 82 -1.74 12.25 8.23
N LEU A 83 -1.28 11.16 7.65
CA LEU A 83 -0.92 11.08 6.24
C LEU A 83 -2.19 10.78 5.45
N GLN A 84 -2.73 11.80 4.76
CA GLN A 84 -4.00 11.75 4.06
C GLN A 84 -3.80 11.61 2.56
N PHE A 85 -4.06 10.42 2.02
CA PHE A 85 -4.07 10.21 0.58
C PHE A 85 -5.34 10.83 -0.03
N VAL A 86 -5.17 11.49 -1.18
CA VAL A 86 -6.29 12.16 -1.88
C VAL A 86 -6.73 11.33 -3.09
N PHE A 87 -8.01 11.46 -3.44
CA PHE A 87 -8.57 10.90 -4.67
C PHE A 87 -8.29 11.83 -5.85
N ASP A 88 -7.07 11.79 -6.35
CA ASP A 88 -6.64 12.43 -7.59
C ASP A 88 -5.80 11.41 -8.36
N THR A 89 -6.42 10.77 -9.36
CA THR A 89 -5.81 9.65 -10.08
C THR A 89 -4.51 10.01 -10.83
N ASP A 90 -4.28 11.31 -11.10
CA ASP A 90 -3.03 11.78 -11.72
C ASP A 90 -1.82 11.69 -10.79
N LEU A 91 -2.07 11.56 -9.48
CA LEU A 91 -1.01 11.39 -8.48
C LEU A 91 -0.62 9.92 -8.22
N TYR A 92 -1.17 9.00 -8.98
CA TYR A 92 -0.93 7.55 -8.86
C TYR A 92 -0.40 6.98 -10.18
N PRO A 93 0.91 7.06 -10.43
CA PRO A 93 1.50 6.60 -11.69
C PRO A 93 1.33 5.09 -11.88
N LEU A 94 1.51 4.64 -13.12
CA LEU A 94 1.45 3.23 -13.47
C LEU A 94 2.70 2.49 -12.95
N VAL A 95 2.51 1.45 -12.15
CA VAL A 95 3.58 0.60 -11.62
C VAL A 95 3.27 -0.87 -11.76
N LYS A 96 4.33 -1.70 -11.70
CA LYS A 96 4.21 -3.15 -11.66
C LYS A 96 3.69 -3.58 -10.28
N THR A 97 2.59 -4.32 -10.25
CA THR A 97 1.92 -4.80 -9.04
C THR A 97 1.06 -6.02 -9.38
N SER A 98 0.15 -6.41 -8.53
CA SER A 98 -0.92 -7.37 -8.83
C SER A 98 -2.28 -6.80 -8.45
N TRP A 99 -3.33 -7.38 -9.00
CA TRP A 99 -4.68 -7.07 -8.62
C TRP A 99 -5.52 -8.35 -8.53
N GLU A 100 -6.14 -8.59 -7.38
CA GLU A 100 -6.84 -9.85 -7.06
C GLU A 100 -6.03 -11.11 -7.40
N GLY A 101 -4.72 -11.12 -7.11
CA GLY A 101 -3.85 -12.29 -7.32
C GLY A 101 -3.34 -12.45 -8.75
N ILE A 102 -3.51 -11.46 -9.61
CA ILE A 102 -3.03 -11.48 -11.00
C ILE A 102 -2.06 -10.32 -11.22
N GLY A 103 -0.86 -10.64 -11.69
CA GLY A 103 0.16 -9.65 -12.01
C GLY A 103 -0.28 -8.69 -13.11
N CYS A 104 -0.05 -7.40 -12.90
CA CYS A 104 -0.36 -6.35 -13.88
C CYS A 104 0.40 -5.06 -13.57
N TRP A 105 0.35 -4.11 -14.50
CA TRP A 105 0.65 -2.71 -14.25
C TRP A 105 -0.65 -1.98 -13.94
N ASN A 106 -0.69 -1.27 -12.82
CA ASN A 106 -1.88 -0.58 -12.36
C ASN A 106 -1.52 0.72 -11.66
N TYR A 107 -2.51 1.46 -11.15
CA TYR A 107 -2.28 2.57 -10.23
C TYR A 107 -1.27 2.19 -9.16
N GLN A 108 -0.28 3.05 -8.92
CA GLN A 108 0.61 2.86 -7.80
C GLN A 108 -0.20 2.79 -6.50
N PRO A 109 0.02 1.78 -5.65
CA PRO A 109 -0.48 1.76 -4.29
C PRO A 109 -0.11 3.04 -3.53
N CYS A 110 -0.91 3.42 -2.54
CA CYS A 110 -0.68 4.67 -1.80
C CYS A 110 0.74 4.73 -1.23
N ILE A 111 1.20 3.64 -0.61
CA ILE A 111 2.61 3.45 -0.22
C ILE A 111 3.13 2.19 -0.90
N TYR A 112 4.12 2.36 -1.74
CA TYR A 112 4.65 1.32 -2.63
C TYR A 112 6.15 1.17 -2.49
N ALA A 113 6.64 -0.05 -2.68
CA ALA A 113 8.05 -0.34 -2.89
C ALA A 113 8.21 -1.53 -3.85
N ASN A 114 9.28 -1.55 -4.63
CA ASN A 114 9.62 -2.66 -5.51
C ASN A 114 11.12 -2.95 -5.41
N GLY A 115 11.47 -4.17 -5.03
CA GLY A 115 12.85 -4.61 -4.89
C GLY A 115 13.64 -3.94 -3.76
N ALA A 116 12.95 -3.32 -2.80
CA ALA A 116 13.60 -2.65 -1.68
C ALA A 116 13.95 -3.64 -0.55
N THR A 117 15.03 -3.33 0.16
CA THR A 117 15.43 -4.06 1.36
C THR A 117 15.52 -3.12 2.54
N ASP A 118 15.23 -3.63 3.75
CA ASP A 118 15.28 -2.84 4.98
C ASP A 118 14.35 -1.63 4.90
N ILE A 119 13.05 -1.87 4.84
CA ILE A 119 12.03 -0.81 4.80
C ILE A 119 11.09 -0.92 6.00
N ALA A 120 10.61 0.22 6.48
CA ALA A 120 9.67 0.24 7.57
C ALA A 120 8.65 1.37 7.43
N ILE A 121 7.49 1.16 8.04
CA ILE A 121 6.48 2.17 8.35
C ILE A 121 6.20 2.05 9.84
N THR A 122 6.51 3.07 10.61
CA THR A 122 6.36 3.02 12.08
C THR A 122 5.76 4.31 12.63
N GLY A 123 5.49 4.32 13.94
CA GLY A 123 4.96 5.47 14.64
C GLY A 123 3.53 5.24 15.11
N LYS A 124 2.96 6.20 15.84
CA LYS A 124 1.61 6.11 16.39
C LYS A 124 0.57 6.97 15.65
N GLY A 125 0.97 7.50 14.50
CA GLY A 125 0.12 8.32 13.67
C GLY A 125 -0.86 7.53 12.82
N THR A 126 -1.59 8.26 12.00
CA THR A 126 -2.65 7.73 11.13
C THR A 126 -2.25 7.81 9.66
N ILE A 127 -2.55 6.75 8.92
CA ILE A 127 -2.48 6.71 7.46
C ILE A 127 -3.90 6.48 6.97
N ASN A 128 -4.45 7.43 6.21
CA ASN A 128 -5.79 7.36 5.65
C ASN A 128 -5.73 7.29 4.13
N GLY A 129 -6.27 6.22 3.54
CA GLY A 129 -6.23 5.96 2.10
C GLY A 129 -7.20 6.79 1.27
N GLY A 130 -8.07 7.57 1.91
CA GLY A 130 -9.04 8.44 1.22
C GLY A 130 -10.17 7.69 0.53
N GLY A 131 -10.40 6.42 0.88
CA GLY A 131 -11.51 5.61 0.37
C GLY A 131 -12.84 6.07 0.93
N SER A 132 -13.83 6.21 0.06
CA SER A 132 -15.22 6.49 0.39
C SER A 132 -16.12 6.17 -0.80
N ASN A 133 -17.43 6.24 -0.60
CA ASN A 133 -18.43 6.08 -1.67
C ASN A 133 -18.33 7.17 -2.75
N ASP A 134 -17.79 8.33 -2.42
CA ASP A 134 -17.58 9.43 -3.36
C ASP A 134 -16.23 9.36 -4.10
N THR A 135 -15.33 8.50 -3.64
CA THR A 135 -13.95 8.39 -4.14
C THR A 135 -13.68 6.99 -4.74
N TRP A 136 -12.71 6.29 -4.19
CA TRP A 136 -12.24 5.00 -4.70
C TRP A 136 -13.30 3.89 -4.67
N TRP A 137 -14.16 3.84 -3.65
CA TRP A 137 -15.01 2.67 -3.42
C TRP A 137 -16.06 2.46 -4.51
N LYS A 138 -16.57 3.51 -5.12
CA LYS A 138 -17.52 3.39 -6.25
C LYS A 138 -16.96 2.62 -7.45
N MET A 139 -15.62 2.58 -7.59
CA MET A 139 -14.97 1.81 -8.66
C MET A 139 -15.13 0.29 -8.49
N CYS A 140 -15.61 -0.20 -7.34
CA CYS A 140 -15.91 -1.63 -7.16
C CYS A 140 -17.16 -2.10 -7.96
N GLY A 141 -17.96 -1.17 -8.49
CA GLY A 141 -19.13 -1.48 -9.31
C GLY A 141 -20.33 -1.99 -8.52
N LYS A 142 -20.44 -1.62 -7.22
CA LYS A 142 -21.59 -1.98 -6.36
C LYS A 142 -22.27 -0.73 -5.82
N ASP A 143 -23.59 -0.63 -5.95
CA ASP A 143 -24.40 0.53 -5.55
C ASP A 143 -24.20 0.93 -4.10
N ARG A 144 -24.09 -0.05 -3.18
CA ARG A 144 -23.86 0.21 -1.75
C ARG A 144 -22.57 0.97 -1.46
N PHE A 145 -21.65 1.03 -2.42
CA PHE A 145 -20.37 1.74 -2.33
C PHE A 145 -20.31 2.96 -3.26
N GLY A 146 -21.47 3.49 -3.69
CA GLY A 146 -21.56 4.72 -4.47
C GLY A 146 -21.42 4.53 -5.99
N TYR A 147 -21.42 3.30 -6.51
CA TYR A 147 -21.49 3.07 -7.95
C TYR A 147 -22.88 3.43 -8.46
N VAL A 148 -22.93 4.20 -9.54
CA VAL A 148 -24.15 4.53 -10.27
C VAL A 148 -23.98 4.14 -11.73
N GLU A 149 -24.83 3.22 -12.21
CA GLU A 149 -24.79 2.75 -13.59
C GLU A 149 -25.01 3.91 -14.58
N GLY A 150 -24.18 3.96 -15.61
CA GLY A 150 -24.23 5.04 -16.62
C GLY A 150 -23.54 6.34 -16.21
N GLU A 151 -23.37 6.62 -14.91
CA GLU A 151 -22.72 7.82 -14.38
C GLU A 151 -21.26 7.56 -13.97
N THR A 152 -21.00 6.47 -13.23
CA THR A 152 -19.64 6.09 -12.83
C THR A 152 -18.87 5.62 -14.06
N LYS A 153 -17.90 6.42 -14.52
CA LYS A 153 -17.18 6.17 -15.78
C LYS A 153 -15.98 5.26 -15.60
N GLU A 154 -15.53 5.05 -14.37
CA GLU A 154 -14.37 4.22 -14.04
C GLU A 154 -14.74 3.22 -12.95
N ALA A 155 -14.90 1.95 -13.32
CA ALA A 155 -15.20 0.86 -12.40
C ALA A 155 -14.74 -0.50 -12.96
N GLN A 156 -14.37 -1.41 -12.06
CA GLN A 156 -13.84 -2.75 -12.40
C GLN A 156 -14.82 -3.60 -13.20
N ASN A 157 -16.13 -3.42 -13.00
CA ASN A 157 -17.20 -4.14 -13.71
C ASN A 157 -17.46 -3.62 -15.13
N LEU A 158 -16.83 -2.53 -15.56
CA LEU A 158 -16.90 -2.00 -16.93
C LEU A 158 -15.93 -2.72 -17.90
N GLY A 159 -15.51 -3.94 -17.55
CA GLY A 159 -14.72 -4.82 -18.39
C GLY A 159 -13.27 -5.03 -17.98
N SER A 160 -12.68 -4.17 -17.16
CA SER A 160 -11.26 -4.24 -16.79
C SER A 160 -10.92 -5.49 -15.99
N ARG A 161 -11.74 -5.83 -14.99
CA ARG A 161 -11.56 -7.06 -14.20
C ARG A 161 -11.66 -8.30 -15.08
N ALA A 162 -12.67 -8.37 -15.95
CA ALA A 162 -12.85 -9.50 -16.87
C ALA A 162 -11.66 -9.62 -17.84
N ARG A 163 -11.13 -8.48 -18.34
CA ARG A 163 -9.96 -8.46 -19.20
C ARG A 163 -8.70 -8.93 -18.47
N LEU A 164 -8.48 -8.53 -17.23
CA LEU A 164 -7.35 -8.98 -16.41
C LEU A 164 -7.39 -10.50 -16.19
N LEU A 165 -8.55 -11.04 -15.82
CA LEU A 165 -8.75 -12.49 -15.67
C LEU A 165 -8.41 -13.24 -16.96
N ARG A 166 -8.91 -12.76 -18.10
CA ARG A 166 -8.64 -13.36 -19.42
C ARG A 166 -7.16 -13.30 -19.78
N TYR A 167 -6.47 -12.19 -19.53
CA TYR A 167 -5.03 -12.08 -19.78
C TYR A 167 -4.21 -13.13 -19.03
N ALA A 168 -4.58 -13.45 -17.79
CA ALA A 168 -3.93 -14.52 -17.04
C ALA A 168 -4.20 -15.90 -17.66
N GLU A 169 -5.43 -16.20 -18.10
CA GLU A 169 -5.77 -17.47 -18.74
C GLU A 169 -5.10 -17.61 -20.13
N ASP A 170 -5.02 -16.54 -20.89
CA ASP A 170 -4.42 -16.51 -22.24
C ASP A 170 -2.89 -16.49 -22.20
N GLY A 171 -2.27 -16.46 -21.00
CA GLY A 171 -0.82 -16.44 -20.83
C GLY A 171 -0.15 -15.15 -21.34
N VAL A 172 -0.89 -14.02 -21.33
CA VAL A 172 -0.31 -12.72 -21.64
C VAL A 172 0.75 -12.38 -20.60
N GLU A 173 1.92 -11.94 -21.01
CA GLU A 173 3.01 -11.61 -20.09
C GLU A 173 2.63 -10.48 -19.11
N TRP A 174 3.13 -10.55 -17.87
CA TRP A 174 2.82 -9.58 -16.81
C TRP A 174 3.03 -8.13 -17.29
N ASP A 175 4.15 -7.88 -17.97
CA ASP A 175 4.53 -6.53 -18.39
C ASP A 175 3.66 -5.96 -19.53
N GLU A 176 2.83 -6.79 -20.14
CA GLU A 176 1.87 -6.37 -21.17
C GLU A 176 0.48 -6.08 -20.60
N ARG A 177 0.19 -6.50 -19.37
CA ARG A 177 -1.11 -6.34 -18.71
C ARG A 177 -1.22 -4.95 -18.09
N LYS A 178 -1.50 -3.91 -18.90
CA LYS A 178 -1.54 -2.51 -18.46
C LYS A 178 -2.96 -2.04 -18.20
N PHE A 179 -3.13 -1.45 -17.02
CA PHE A 179 -4.38 -0.88 -16.51
C PHE A 179 -4.13 0.56 -16.02
N GLY A 180 -4.56 0.96 -14.83
CA GLY A 180 -4.39 2.32 -14.30
C GLY A 180 -5.57 3.21 -14.64
N LYS A 181 -5.31 4.48 -14.98
CA LYS A 181 -6.35 5.50 -15.18
C LYS A 181 -7.41 5.07 -16.19
N GLY A 182 -8.68 5.24 -15.81
CA GLY A 182 -9.83 4.87 -16.62
C GLY A 182 -10.22 3.39 -16.53
N GLN A 183 -9.48 2.56 -15.78
CA GLN A 183 -9.74 1.13 -15.72
C GLN A 183 -10.47 0.66 -14.46
N GLY A 184 -10.54 1.48 -13.42
CA GLY A 184 -11.29 1.19 -12.20
C GLY A 184 -10.76 0.06 -11.33
N LEU A 185 -9.50 -0.34 -11.51
CA LEU A 185 -8.82 -1.26 -10.62
C LEU A 185 -8.15 -0.45 -9.50
N ARG A 186 -8.80 -0.42 -8.35
CA ARG A 186 -8.37 0.39 -7.20
C ARG A 186 -7.00 -0.02 -6.66
N PRO A 187 -6.13 0.95 -6.27
CA PRO A 187 -4.83 0.62 -5.67
C PRO A 187 -4.97 0.11 -4.22
N GLN A 188 -4.01 -0.67 -3.76
CA GLN A 188 -3.85 -1.02 -2.36
C GLN A 188 -3.39 0.20 -1.54
N LEU A 189 -3.56 0.16 -0.21
CA LEU A 189 -2.97 1.19 0.66
C LEU A 189 -1.46 1.02 0.76
N ILE A 190 -1.01 -0.18 1.11
CA ILE A 190 0.42 -0.53 1.22
C ILE A 190 0.68 -1.77 0.36
N ASN A 191 1.58 -1.66 -0.62
CA ASN A 191 2.00 -2.79 -1.42
C ASN A 191 3.52 -2.80 -1.60
N PHE A 192 4.15 -3.90 -1.19
CA PHE A 192 5.59 -4.11 -1.29
C PHE A 192 5.88 -5.33 -2.14
N LEU A 193 6.40 -5.11 -3.34
CA LEU A 193 6.73 -6.12 -4.34
C LEU A 193 8.22 -6.47 -4.28
N TYR A 194 8.56 -7.75 -4.21
CA TYR A 194 9.95 -8.26 -4.19
C TYR A 194 10.84 -7.61 -3.11
N CYS A 195 10.27 -7.29 -1.97
CA CYS A 195 10.98 -6.64 -0.86
C CYS A 195 11.44 -7.65 0.20
N ASP A 196 12.47 -7.28 0.97
CA ASP A 196 13.03 -8.11 2.02
C ASP A 196 13.28 -7.29 3.30
N ARG A 197 13.00 -7.87 4.45
CA ARG A 197 13.06 -7.25 5.79
C ARG A 197 12.19 -6.00 5.88
N ILE A 198 10.92 -6.27 6.13
CA ILE A 198 9.84 -5.28 6.18
C ILE A 198 9.29 -5.21 7.61
N LEU A 199 9.11 -3.99 8.12
CA LEU A 199 8.44 -3.73 9.39
C LEU A 199 7.30 -2.72 9.21
N ILE A 200 6.08 -3.09 9.63
CA ILE A 200 4.96 -2.15 9.77
C ILE A 200 4.52 -2.21 11.22
N LYS A 201 4.68 -1.10 11.96
CA LYS A 201 4.51 -1.13 13.41
C LYS A 201 3.77 0.08 13.96
N ASP A 202 2.80 -0.19 14.87
CA ASP A 202 2.07 0.75 15.72
C ASP A 202 1.19 1.80 14.99
N VAL A 203 1.21 1.86 13.67
CA VAL A 203 0.42 2.79 12.87
C VAL A 203 -1.06 2.42 12.84
N LYS A 204 -1.90 3.44 12.62
CA LYS A 204 -3.35 3.29 12.41
C LYS A 204 -3.67 3.48 10.93
N LEU A 205 -4.37 2.51 10.33
CA LEU A 205 -4.68 2.48 8.89
C LEU A 205 -6.19 2.55 8.70
N TYR A 206 -6.64 3.52 7.89
CA TYR A 206 -8.06 3.78 7.63
C TYR A 206 -8.34 3.95 6.14
N ASP A 207 -9.57 3.65 5.77
CA ASP A 207 -10.19 4.03 4.49
C ASP A 207 -9.32 3.71 3.27
N SER A 208 -8.79 2.49 3.22
CA SER A 208 -8.04 2.00 2.05
C SER A 208 -8.93 1.98 0.80
N PRO A 209 -8.37 2.30 -0.37
CA PRO A 209 -9.09 2.11 -1.63
C PRO A 209 -9.47 0.65 -1.92
N PHE A 210 -8.61 -0.29 -1.49
CA PHE A 210 -8.68 -1.73 -1.75
C PHE A 210 -8.03 -2.48 -0.58
N TRP A 211 -7.33 -3.60 -0.79
CA TRP A 211 -6.58 -4.30 0.26
C TRP A 211 -5.66 -3.35 1.03
N VAL A 212 -5.56 -3.51 2.35
CA VAL A 212 -4.84 -2.56 3.20
C VAL A 212 -3.34 -2.82 3.20
N ILE A 213 -2.89 -3.97 3.70
CA ILE A 213 -1.47 -4.36 3.72
C ILE A 213 -1.28 -5.54 2.78
N HIS A 214 -0.57 -5.33 1.68
CA HIS A 214 -0.36 -6.33 0.64
C HIS A 214 1.12 -6.49 0.31
N PRO A 215 1.89 -7.24 1.11
CA PRO A 215 3.22 -7.68 0.71
C PRO A 215 3.07 -8.76 -0.37
N LEU A 216 3.82 -8.61 -1.46
CA LEU A 216 3.72 -9.43 -2.67
C LEU A 216 5.09 -9.99 -3.03
N LEU A 217 5.22 -11.32 -3.11
CA LEU A 217 6.48 -11.99 -3.46
C LEU A 217 7.68 -11.45 -2.64
N SER A 218 7.43 -11.21 -1.37
CA SER A 218 8.35 -10.58 -0.43
C SER A 218 8.66 -11.51 0.73
N LYS A 219 9.68 -11.18 1.53
CA LYS A 219 10.10 -12.02 2.65
C LYS A 219 10.52 -11.23 3.88
N ASN A 220 10.53 -11.93 5.03
CA ASN A 220 10.85 -11.35 6.33
C ASN A 220 9.98 -10.14 6.65
N ILE A 221 8.67 -10.37 6.79
CA ILE A 221 7.67 -9.34 7.02
C ILE A 221 7.20 -9.40 8.46
N THR A 222 7.27 -8.29 9.18
CA THR A 222 6.69 -8.13 10.50
C THR A 222 5.63 -7.05 10.47
N VAL A 223 4.40 -7.40 10.90
CA VAL A 223 3.29 -6.47 11.14
C VAL A 223 2.96 -6.56 12.62
N ASP A 224 3.26 -5.52 13.40
CA ASP A 224 3.17 -5.55 14.86
C ASP A 224 2.45 -4.32 15.41
N GLY A 225 1.44 -4.53 16.25
CA GLY A 225 0.72 -3.46 16.92
C GLY A 225 -0.09 -2.54 16.00
N VAL A 226 -0.37 -2.97 14.77
CA VAL A 226 -1.11 -2.17 13.80
C VAL A 226 -2.61 -2.21 14.10
N TYR A 227 -3.26 -1.05 13.99
CA TYR A 227 -4.71 -0.92 14.08
C TYR A 227 -5.28 -0.62 12.69
N ILE A 228 -6.21 -1.45 12.21
CA ILE A 228 -6.89 -1.28 10.93
C ILE A 228 -8.39 -1.09 11.17
N TRP A 229 -8.96 -0.03 10.59
CA TRP A 229 -10.39 0.17 10.43
C TRP A 229 -10.68 0.47 8.97
N ASN A 230 -11.23 -0.51 8.25
CA ASN A 230 -11.50 -0.38 6.82
C ASN A 230 -12.74 -1.17 6.40
N GLU A 231 -13.88 -0.51 6.31
CA GLU A 231 -15.16 -1.11 5.91
C GLU A 231 -15.45 -1.03 4.40
N GLY A 232 -14.48 -0.54 3.62
CA GLY A 232 -14.59 -0.42 2.17
C GLY A 232 -14.64 -1.77 1.45
N PRO A 233 -15.03 -1.78 0.17
CA PRO A 233 -15.12 -3.00 -0.63
C PRO A 233 -13.73 -3.61 -0.86
N ASN A 234 -13.62 -4.93 -0.66
CA ASN A 234 -12.34 -5.67 -0.68
C ASN A 234 -11.32 -5.03 0.28
N GLY A 235 -11.79 -4.68 1.46
CA GLY A 235 -11.01 -3.97 2.48
C GLY A 235 -10.25 -4.91 3.39
N ASP A 236 -9.69 -6.01 2.84
CA ASP A 236 -8.90 -7.00 3.55
C ASP A 236 -7.77 -6.33 4.33
N GLY A 237 -7.53 -6.79 5.56
CA GLY A 237 -6.57 -6.13 6.47
C GLY A 237 -5.13 -6.40 6.10
N CYS A 238 -4.73 -7.65 5.99
CA CYS A 238 -3.36 -8.04 5.62
C CYS A 238 -3.36 -9.27 4.74
N ASP A 239 -2.86 -9.13 3.52
CA ASP A 239 -2.87 -10.15 2.47
C ASP A 239 -1.45 -10.50 2.01
N PRO A 240 -0.70 -11.30 2.77
CA PRO A 240 0.59 -11.80 2.31
C PRO A 240 0.38 -12.71 1.09
N GLU A 241 0.93 -12.33 -0.07
CA GLU A 241 0.80 -13.06 -1.32
C GLU A 241 2.15 -13.58 -1.81
N GLY A 242 2.33 -14.90 -1.83
CA GLY A 242 3.59 -15.53 -2.23
C GLY A 242 4.77 -15.11 -1.37
N CYS A 243 4.56 -14.92 -0.06
CA CYS A 243 5.55 -14.41 0.88
C CYS A 243 6.20 -15.52 1.72
N GLU A 244 7.40 -15.25 2.22
CA GLU A 244 8.14 -16.11 3.16
C GLU A 244 8.39 -15.38 4.49
N ASN A 245 8.36 -16.11 5.60
CA ASN A 245 8.67 -15.58 6.94
C ASN A 245 7.84 -14.35 7.31
N VAL A 246 6.55 -14.56 7.54
CA VAL A 246 5.59 -13.50 7.88
C VAL A 246 5.18 -13.65 9.35
N LEU A 247 5.33 -12.57 10.12
CA LEU A 247 4.88 -12.45 11.50
C LEU A 247 3.86 -11.33 11.61
N ILE A 248 2.64 -11.66 12.03
CA ILE A 248 1.57 -10.70 12.30
C ILE A 248 1.19 -10.88 13.77
N GLN A 249 1.37 -9.85 14.58
CA GLN A 249 1.13 -9.93 16.02
C GLN A 249 0.61 -8.62 16.61
N ASN A 250 -0.07 -8.71 17.75
CA ASN A 250 -0.57 -7.56 18.53
C ASN A 250 -1.45 -6.59 17.71
N CYS A 251 -2.03 -7.03 16.61
CA CYS A 251 -2.81 -6.20 15.70
C CYS A 251 -4.30 -6.25 16.02
N VAL A 252 -5.01 -5.19 15.62
CA VAL A 252 -6.46 -5.13 15.65
C VAL A 252 -6.95 -4.88 14.22
N PHE A 253 -7.78 -5.79 13.73
CA PHE A 253 -8.40 -5.68 12.39
C PHE A 253 -9.90 -5.52 12.53
N HIS A 254 -10.42 -4.39 12.05
CA HIS A 254 -11.84 -4.16 11.82
C HIS A 254 -12.02 -3.90 10.32
N THR A 255 -12.50 -4.90 9.60
CA THR A 255 -12.51 -4.91 8.14
C THR A 255 -13.87 -5.31 7.59
N GLY A 256 -14.22 -4.80 6.44
CA GLY A 256 -15.43 -5.17 5.70
C GLY A 256 -15.27 -6.43 4.84
N ASP A 257 -14.07 -7.01 4.80
CA ASP A 257 -13.73 -8.26 4.14
C ASP A 257 -12.77 -9.05 5.08
N ASP A 258 -11.91 -9.92 4.58
CA ASP A 258 -11.02 -10.75 5.40
C ASP A 258 -10.07 -9.91 6.29
N CYS A 259 -9.86 -10.31 7.53
CA CYS A 259 -8.86 -9.70 8.40
C CYS A 259 -7.44 -10.02 7.94
N ILE A 260 -7.18 -11.31 7.67
CA ILE A 260 -5.91 -11.81 7.14
C ILE A 260 -6.26 -12.85 6.07
N ALA A 261 -5.73 -12.67 4.86
CA ALA A 261 -5.89 -13.63 3.78
C ALA A 261 -4.53 -14.00 3.18
N ILE A 262 -4.08 -15.21 3.43
CA ILE A 262 -2.84 -15.74 2.85
C ILE A 262 -3.12 -16.12 1.39
N LYS A 263 -2.42 -15.49 0.48
CA LYS A 263 -2.64 -15.60 -0.96
C LYS A 263 -1.39 -16.14 -1.69
N SER A 264 -1.62 -16.78 -2.84
CA SER A 264 -0.55 -17.35 -3.67
C SER A 264 -0.76 -17.09 -5.16
N GLY A 265 -1.46 -16.03 -5.50
CA GLY A 265 -1.86 -15.72 -6.86
C GLY A 265 -3.20 -16.34 -7.24
N ARG A 266 -3.63 -16.13 -8.47
CA ARG A 266 -4.91 -16.58 -9.01
C ARG A 266 -4.75 -17.10 -10.42
N ASN A 267 -5.54 -18.12 -10.79
CA ASN A 267 -5.53 -18.74 -12.12
C ASN A 267 -4.10 -19.20 -12.51
N ASN A 268 -3.65 -18.92 -13.72
CA ASN A 268 -2.33 -19.32 -14.18
C ASN A 268 -1.19 -18.64 -13.41
N ASP A 269 -1.39 -17.42 -12.93
CA ASP A 269 -0.40 -16.72 -12.10
C ASP A 269 -0.22 -17.36 -10.70
N GLY A 270 -1.21 -18.15 -10.24
CA GLY A 270 -1.16 -18.87 -8.97
C GLY A 270 -0.73 -20.33 -9.07
N ARG A 271 -0.48 -20.86 -10.28
CA ARG A 271 -0.09 -22.27 -10.54
C ARG A 271 1.44 -22.45 -10.70
#